data_bfa155f0d98677e7078aaf21ca3ed878
#
_entry.id   bfa155f0d98677e7078aaf21ca3ed878
#
_cell.length_a   1.000
_cell.length_b   1.000
_cell.length_c   1.000
_cell.angle_alpha   90.00
_cell.angle_beta   90.00
_cell.angle_gamma   90.00
#
_symmetry.space_group_name_H-M   'P 1'
#
loop_
_entity.id
_entity.type
_entity.pdbx_description
1 polymer ?
#
loop_
_entity_poly.entity_id
_entity_poly.type
_entity_poly.pdbx_seq_one_letter_code
_entity_poly.pdbx_strand_id
1 'polypeptide(L)'
;MQTFVATPTAVERRWHVIDADGVVLGRVATEAARLLQGKHRAIYTPFLDTGDHVVILNAERVKLTGRKEDQKVYRQHSGYEGGLRVERVKVVRQRRPVRLVEEAVRGMLPKTKLSNAMYRKLKVYAGPTHPHAAQKPTSREVAST
;
A
#
# COMPACT_ATOMS: atom_id res chain seq x y z
N MET A 1 31.73 -10.77 -20.56
CA MET A 1 30.43 -10.06 -20.43
C MET A 1 30.03 -10.11 -18.95
N GLN A 2 29.87 -8.98 -18.28
CA GLN A 2 29.45 -8.94 -16.88
C GLN A 2 27.95 -8.67 -16.83
N THR A 3 27.21 -9.53 -16.15
CA THR A 3 25.78 -9.33 -15.90
C THR A 3 25.59 -8.42 -14.68
N PHE A 4 24.82 -7.36 -14.81
CA PHE A 4 24.51 -6.49 -13.69
C PHE A 4 23.59 -7.20 -12.68
N VAL A 5 24.01 -7.24 -11.42
CA VAL A 5 23.21 -7.72 -10.29
C VAL A 5 23.07 -6.58 -9.29
N ALA A 6 21.84 -6.23 -8.96
CA ALA A 6 21.58 -5.19 -7.97
C ALA A 6 22.08 -5.61 -6.59
N THR A 7 22.82 -4.72 -5.92
CA THR A 7 23.26 -4.87 -4.52
C THR A 7 22.48 -3.93 -3.61
N PRO A 8 22.35 -4.22 -2.30
CA PRO A 8 21.63 -3.35 -1.37
C PRO A 8 22.16 -1.92 -1.32
N THR A 9 23.47 -1.75 -1.55
CA THR A 9 24.17 -0.45 -1.56
C THR A 9 23.93 0.37 -2.83
N ALA A 10 23.57 -0.29 -3.94
CA ALA A 10 23.30 0.35 -5.23
C ALA A 10 21.85 0.84 -5.36
N VAL A 11 20.98 0.52 -4.39
CA VAL A 11 19.55 0.89 -4.45
C VAL A 11 19.34 2.25 -3.78
N GLU A 12 19.18 3.29 -4.58
CA GLU A 12 18.69 4.59 -4.11
C GLU A 12 17.16 4.54 -4.00
N ARG A 13 16.63 4.80 -2.80
CA ARG A 13 15.18 4.83 -2.56
C ARG A 13 14.64 6.24 -2.67
N ARG A 14 13.55 6.38 -3.41
CA ARG A 14 12.81 7.64 -3.56
C ARG A 14 11.52 7.61 -2.77
N TRP A 15 10.94 8.78 -2.54
CA TRP A 15 9.66 8.93 -1.88
C TRP A 15 8.60 9.35 -2.89
N HIS A 16 7.45 8.70 -2.85
CA HIS A 16 6.30 9.00 -3.69
C HIS A 16 5.08 9.29 -2.84
N VAL A 17 4.29 10.28 -3.26
CA VAL A 17 2.98 10.57 -2.67
C VAL A 17 1.90 10.20 -3.67
N ILE A 18 0.89 9.49 -3.21
CA ILE A 18 -0.31 9.14 -3.95
C ILE A 18 -1.50 9.76 -3.22
N ASP A 19 -2.29 10.54 -3.93
CA ASP A 19 -3.57 11.01 -3.43
C ASP A 19 -4.66 9.99 -3.76
N ALA A 20 -5.37 9.52 -2.72
CA ALA A 20 -6.44 8.53 -2.86
C ALA A 20 -7.83 9.16 -2.91
N ASP A 21 -7.95 10.51 -2.91
CA ASP A 21 -9.24 11.19 -2.93
C ASP A 21 -10.05 10.83 -4.19
N GLY A 22 -11.21 10.22 -3.99
CA GLY A 22 -12.10 9.80 -5.08
C GLY A 22 -11.59 8.66 -5.97
N VAL A 23 -10.39 8.15 -5.73
CA VAL A 23 -9.79 7.07 -6.52
C VAL A 23 -10.23 5.71 -6.00
N VAL A 24 -10.41 4.75 -6.90
CA VAL A 24 -10.80 3.37 -6.54
C VAL A 24 -9.69 2.68 -5.75
N LEU A 25 -10.03 2.11 -4.58
CA LEU A 25 -9.10 1.45 -3.66
C LEU A 25 -8.13 0.48 -4.36
N GLY A 26 -8.65 -0.38 -5.24
CA GLY A 26 -7.82 -1.37 -5.94
C GLY A 26 -6.74 -0.75 -6.82
N ARG A 27 -7.03 0.38 -7.46
CA ARG A 27 -6.05 1.09 -8.31
C ARG A 27 -4.96 1.75 -7.49
N VAL A 28 -5.33 2.43 -6.40
CA VAL A 28 -4.38 2.99 -5.44
C VAL A 28 -3.46 1.90 -4.92
N ALA A 29 -4.03 0.76 -4.50
CA ALA A 29 -3.28 -0.36 -3.96
C ALA A 29 -2.34 -1.01 -5.00
N THR A 30 -2.77 -1.13 -6.26
CA THR A 30 -1.94 -1.68 -7.34
C THR A 30 -0.72 -0.80 -7.63
N GLU A 31 -0.91 0.51 -7.75
CA GLU A 31 0.20 1.42 -7.99
C GLU A 31 1.15 1.49 -6.79
N ALA A 32 0.62 1.55 -5.58
CA ALA A 32 1.43 1.50 -4.36
C ALA A 32 2.25 0.20 -4.26
N ALA A 33 1.64 -0.95 -4.53
CA ALA A 33 2.34 -2.23 -4.52
C ALA A 33 3.44 -2.31 -5.58
N ARG A 34 3.20 -1.77 -6.78
CA ARG A 34 4.18 -1.69 -7.87
C ARG A 34 5.41 -0.87 -7.47
N LEU A 35 5.20 0.28 -6.83
CA LEU A 35 6.28 1.14 -6.33
C LEU A 35 7.05 0.50 -5.18
N LEU A 36 6.35 -0.11 -4.21
CA LEU A 36 6.94 -0.79 -3.06
C LEU A 36 7.80 -1.99 -3.45
N GLN A 37 7.40 -2.74 -4.48
CA GLN A 37 8.18 -3.86 -5.02
C GLN A 37 9.36 -3.40 -5.89
N GLY A 38 9.31 -2.18 -6.43
CA GLY A 38 10.32 -1.67 -7.35
C GLY A 38 10.14 -2.12 -8.80
N LYS A 39 8.97 -2.64 -9.19
CA LYS A 39 8.69 -3.09 -10.57
C LYS A 39 8.73 -1.99 -11.63
N HIS A 40 8.71 -0.72 -11.22
CA HIS A 40 8.86 0.43 -12.10
C HIS A 40 10.32 0.70 -12.48
N ARG A 41 11.28 0.00 -11.88
CA ARG A 41 12.73 0.20 -12.08
C ARG A 41 13.33 -0.89 -12.95
N ALA A 42 14.29 -0.53 -13.79
CA ALA A 42 15.05 -1.50 -14.60
C ALA A 42 15.89 -2.47 -13.74
N ILE A 43 16.30 -2.04 -12.55
CA ILE A 43 17.10 -2.84 -11.60
C ILE A 43 16.26 -3.83 -10.76
N TYR A 44 14.97 -3.98 -11.08
CA TYR A 44 14.09 -4.88 -10.33
C TYR A 44 14.61 -6.32 -10.32
N THR A 45 14.67 -6.88 -9.12
CA THR A 45 14.98 -8.30 -8.88
C THR A 45 14.06 -8.86 -7.80
N PRO A 46 13.58 -10.11 -7.92
CA PRO A 46 12.62 -10.67 -6.95
C PRO A 46 13.24 -11.01 -5.59
N PHE A 47 14.56 -11.18 -5.52
CA PHE A 47 15.27 -11.56 -4.29
C PHE A 47 15.74 -10.35 -3.46
N LEU A 48 15.72 -9.14 -4.02
CA LEU A 48 16.16 -7.92 -3.37
C LEU A 48 15.04 -6.88 -3.32
N ASP A 49 14.92 -6.18 -2.20
CA ASP A 49 14.00 -5.05 -2.07
C ASP A 49 14.57 -3.80 -2.78
N THR A 50 14.16 -3.60 -4.03
CA THR A 50 14.52 -2.46 -4.87
C THR A 50 13.47 -1.35 -4.88
N GLY A 51 12.42 -1.48 -4.07
CA GLY A 51 11.27 -0.57 -4.06
C GLY A 51 11.50 0.73 -3.30
N ASP A 52 10.61 1.67 -3.57
CA ASP A 52 10.60 3.03 -3.02
C ASP A 52 9.70 3.15 -1.79
N HIS A 53 9.78 4.30 -1.11
CA HIS A 53 8.84 4.67 -0.06
C HIS A 53 7.57 5.26 -0.68
N VAL A 54 6.42 4.88 -0.15
CA VAL A 54 5.12 5.34 -0.64
C VAL A 54 4.31 5.94 0.51
N VAL A 55 3.83 7.16 0.30
CA VAL A 55 2.91 7.87 1.18
C VAL A 55 1.55 7.95 0.48
N ILE A 56 0.49 7.51 1.14
CA ILE A 56 -0.88 7.60 0.62
C ILE A 56 -1.67 8.57 1.49
N LEU A 57 -2.29 9.55 0.85
CA LEU A 57 -3.11 10.57 1.50
C LEU A 57 -4.61 10.31 1.26
N ASN A 58 -5.45 10.96 2.07
CA ASN A 58 -6.91 10.94 1.94
C ASN A 58 -7.52 9.52 1.96
N ALA A 59 -6.98 8.62 2.79
CA ALA A 59 -7.46 7.24 2.86
C ALA A 59 -8.95 7.11 3.25
N GLU A 60 -9.52 8.09 3.95
CA GLU A 60 -10.95 8.14 4.29
C GLU A 60 -11.85 8.36 3.09
N ARG A 61 -11.35 9.04 2.03
CA ARG A 61 -12.11 9.41 0.83
C ARG A 61 -11.94 8.43 -0.34
N VAL A 62 -11.20 7.35 -0.11
CA VAL A 62 -11.00 6.30 -1.11
C VAL A 62 -12.34 5.70 -1.55
N LYS A 63 -12.52 5.46 -2.86
CA LYS A 63 -13.76 4.94 -3.42
C LYS A 63 -13.77 3.42 -3.45
N LEU A 64 -14.88 2.82 -3.04
CA LEU A 64 -15.16 1.39 -3.24
C LEU A 64 -16.19 1.23 -4.36
N THR A 65 -15.98 0.26 -5.25
CA THR A 65 -16.87 0.00 -6.38
C THR A 65 -17.95 -1.02 -6.05
N GLY A 66 -19.10 -0.92 -6.72
CA GLY A 66 -20.22 -1.83 -6.54
C GLY A 66 -20.82 -1.76 -5.14
N ARG A 67 -21.28 -2.88 -4.63
CA ARG A 67 -21.90 -2.98 -3.29
C ARG A 67 -20.90 -3.34 -2.18
N LYS A 68 -19.60 -3.10 -2.39
CA LYS A 68 -18.56 -3.48 -1.41
C LYS A 68 -18.68 -2.74 -0.09
N GLU A 69 -19.22 -1.53 -0.09
CA GLU A 69 -19.44 -0.75 1.13
C GLU A 69 -20.28 -1.52 2.15
N ASP A 70 -21.32 -2.21 1.70
CA ASP A 70 -22.24 -2.94 2.57
C ASP A 70 -21.88 -4.42 2.72
N GLN A 71 -21.34 -5.05 1.66
CA GLN A 71 -21.14 -6.50 1.61
C GLN A 71 -19.76 -6.96 2.01
N LYS A 72 -18.72 -6.13 1.80
CA LYS A 72 -17.35 -6.53 2.11
C LYS A 72 -17.15 -6.62 3.63
N VAL A 73 -16.56 -7.74 4.06
CA VAL A 73 -16.23 -7.99 5.46
C VAL A 73 -14.76 -8.36 5.61
N TYR A 74 -14.17 -7.93 6.72
CA TYR A 74 -12.87 -8.36 7.17
C TYR A 74 -13.03 -9.44 8.24
N ARG A 75 -12.36 -10.56 8.07
CA ARG A 75 -12.37 -11.67 9.02
C ARG A 75 -11.00 -11.82 9.64
N GLN A 76 -10.99 -11.97 10.96
CA GLN A 76 -9.79 -12.23 11.74
C GLN A 76 -10.09 -13.34 12.75
N HIS A 77 -9.17 -14.27 12.92
CA HIS A 77 -9.29 -15.34 13.89
C HIS A 77 -8.12 -15.26 14.90
N SER A 78 -8.41 -15.35 16.20
CA SER A 78 -7.41 -15.28 17.25
C SER A 78 -6.64 -16.59 17.48
N GLY A 79 -7.10 -17.70 16.90
CA GLY A 79 -6.57 -19.06 17.13
C GLY A 79 -7.25 -19.82 18.26
N TYR A 80 -8.12 -19.17 19.05
CA TYR A 80 -8.89 -19.79 20.11
C TYR A 80 -10.31 -20.15 19.67
N GLU A 81 -10.97 -21.08 20.36
CA GLU A 81 -12.37 -21.39 20.11
C GLU A 81 -13.25 -20.14 20.21
N GLY A 82 -14.19 -19.96 19.28
CA GLY A 82 -15.02 -18.75 19.18
C GLY A 82 -14.29 -17.47 18.83
N GLY A 83 -13.02 -17.54 18.45
CA GLY A 83 -12.16 -16.38 18.16
C GLY A 83 -12.35 -15.73 16.78
N LEU A 84 -13.36 -16.13 16.01
CA LEU A 84 -13.66 -15.50 14.71
C LEU A 84 -14.31 -14.14 14.93
N ARG A 85 -13.65 -13.10 14.41
CA ARG A 85 -14.20 -11.74 14.36
C ARG A 85 -14.48 -11.34 12.93
N VAL A 86 -15.65 -10.76 12.70
CA VAL A 86 -16.11 -10.29 11.38
C VAL A 86 -16.49 -8.82 11.53
N GLU A 87 -15.81 -7.96 10.77
CA GLU A 87 -16.07 -6.52 10.73
C GLU A 87 -16.49 -6.10 9.32
N ARG A 88 -17.59 -5.37 9.18
CA ARG A 88 -18.00 -4.79 7.90
C ARG A 88 -17.10 -3.61 7.53
N VAL A 89 -16.83 -3.45 6.24
CA VAL A 89 -16.00 -2.34 5.72
C VAL A 89 -16.49 -0.99 6.22
N LYS A 90 -17.79 -0.75 6.26
CA LYS A 90 -18.38 0.50 6.75
C LYS A 90 -17.92 0.84 8.17
N VAL A 91 -17.87 -0.15 9.07
CA VAL A 91 -17.41 0.03 10.46
C VAL A 91 -15.89 0.28 10.49
N VAL A 92 -15.13 -0.46 9.69
CA VAL A 92 -13.66 -0.29 9.61
C VAL A 92 -13.32 1.10 9.07
N ARG A 93 -14.04 1.59 8.05
CA ARG A 93 -13.85 2.94 7.49
C ARG A 93 -14.07 4.03 8.54
N GLN A 94 -15.11 3.93 9.35
CA GLN A 94 -15.40 4.90 10.41
C GLN A 94 -14.35 4.91 11.52
N ARG A 95 -13.88 3.71 11.93
CA ARG A 95 -12.93 3.59 13.05
C ARG A 95 -11.48 3.81 12.62
N ARG A 96 -11.07 3.21 11.51
CA ARG A 96 -9.68 3.19 11.02
C ARG A 96 -9.62 3.17 9.50
N PRO A 97 -9.85 4.29 8.81
CA PRO A 97 -9.86 4.34 7.35
C PRO A 97 -8.50 3.95 6.74
N VAL A 98 -7.42 4.21 7.44
CA VAL A 98 -6.05 3.82 7.06
C VAL A 98 -5.94 2.31 6.84
N ARG A 99 -6.57 1.50 7.68
CA ARG A 99 -6.54 0.03 7.60
C ARG A 99 -7.10 -0.50 6.28
N LEU A 100 -8.10 0.17 5.69
CA LEU A 100 -8.66 -0.21 4.39
C LEU A 100 -7.58 -0.26 3.30
N VAL A 101 -6.77 0.80 3.24
CA VAL A 101 -5.72 0.95 2.25
C VAL A 101 -4.55 0.02 2.58
N GLU A 102 -4.15 -0.04 3.83
CA GLU A 102 -3.04 -0.90 4.29
C GLU A 102 -3.29 -2.38 3.97
N GLU A 103 -4.48 -2.90 4.27
CA GLU A 103 -4.81 -4.30 3.98
C GLU A 103 -4.92 -4.58 2.48
N ALA A 104 -5.41 -3.61 1.68
CA ALA A 104 -5.45 -3.75 0.24
C ALA A 104 -4.04 -3.84 -0.37
N VAL A 105 -3.13 -2.98 0.05
CA VAL A 105 -1.73 -3.01 -0.41
C VAL A 105 -1.02 -4.28 0.08
N ARG A 106 -1.17 -4.63 1.35
CA ARG A 106 -0.58 -5.84 1.92
C ARG A 106 -1.06 -7.11 1.20
N GLY A 107 -2.33 -7.14 0.80
CA GLY A 107 -2.90 -8.23 0.01
C GLY A 107 -2.29 -8.38 -1.39
N MET A 108 -1.78 -7.28 -1.97
CA MET A 108 -1.15 -7.26 -3.29
C MET A 108 0.37 -7.50 -3.26
N LEU A 109 0.99 -7.44 -2.09
CA LEU A 109 2.39 -7.78 -1.92
C LEU A 109 2.59 -9.30 -1.80
N PRO A 110 3.77 -9.85 -2.18
CA PRO A 110 4.07 -11.28 -2.02
C PRO A 110 3.98 -11.71 -0.55
N LYS A 111 3.70 -12.99 -0.29
CA LYS A 111 3.56 -13.53 1.08
C LYS A 111 4.90 -14.05 1.63
N THR A 112 5.93 -13.19 1.63
CA THR A 112 7.31 -13.54 2.03
C THR A 112 7.84 -12.62 3.12
N LYS A 113 8.96 -12.98 3.74
CA LYS A 113 9.67 -12.11 4.70
C LYS A 113 10.11 -10.79 4.06
N LEU A 114 10.53 -10.82 2.79
CA LEU A 114 10.92 -9.64 2.03
C LEU A 114 9.77 -8.65 1.88
N SER A 115 8.56 -9.14 1.71
CA SER A 115 7.34 -8.33 1.64
C SER A 115 7.07 -7.52 2.92
N ASN A 116 7.40 -8.06 4.08
CA ASN A 116 7.29 -7.31 5.34
C ASN A 116 8.23 -6.10 5.36
N ALA A 117 9.42 -6.21 4.78
CA ALA A 117 10.34 -5.08 4.62
C ALA A 117 9.78 -4.04 3.63
N MET A 118 9.19 -4.48 2.51
CA MET A 118 8.51 -3.61 1.55
C MET A 118 7.33 -2.87 2.20
N TYR A 119 6.51 -3.56 2.98
CA TYR A 119 5.34 -3.00 3.65
C TYR A 119 5.71 -1.91 4.68
N ARG A 120 6.84 -2.02 5.37
CA ARG A 120 7.34 -0.99 6.30
C ARG A 120 7.58 0.37 5.63
N LYS A 121 7.81 0.39 4.33
CA LYS A 121 8.00 1.61 3.52
C LYS A 121 6.69 2.28 3.13
N LEU A 122 5.55 1.66 3.39
CA LEU A 122 4.22 2.23 3.20
C LEU A 122 3.84 3.10 4.39
N LYS A 123 3.39 4.32 4.11
CA LYS A 123 2.82 5.25 5.09
C LYS A 123 1.45 5.71 4.58
N VAL A 124 0.41 5.50 5.35
CA VAL A 124 -0.96 5.84 4.97
C VAL A 124 -1.53 6.84 5.96
N TYR A 125 -2.15 7.90 5.46
CA TYR A 125 -2.76 8.96 6.24
C TYR A 125 -4.23 9.13 5.85
N ALA A 126 -5.08 9.32 6.85
CA ALA A 126 -6.52 9.53 6.65
C ALA A 126 -6.83 10.84 5.93
N GLY A 127 -6.13 11.91 6.32
CA GLY A 127 -6.28 13.27 5.78
C GLY A 127 -5.27 13.64 4.70
N PRO A 128 -5.26 14.94 4.30
CA PRO A 128 -4.42 15.44 3.22
C PRO A 128 -2.99 15.79 3.67
N THR A 129 -2.69 15.76 4.96
CA THR A 129 -1.39 16.18 5.50
C THR A 129 -0.51 15.00 5.87
N HIS A 130 0.80 15.15 5.69
CA HIS A 130 1.80 14.16 6.08
C HIS A 130 3.07 14.81 6.66
N PRO A 131 3.80 14.15 7.57
CA PRO A 131 5.00 14.71 8.20
C PRO A 131 6.29 14.55 7.35
N HIS A 132 6.19 14.02 6.11
CA HIS A 132 7.33 13.65 5.27
C HIS A 132 7.76 14.74 4.27
N ALA A 133 7.55 16.02 4.58
CA ALA A 133 7.96 17.12 3.70
C ALA A 133 9.48 17.19 3.48
N ALA A 134 10.25 16.86 4.52
CA ALA A 134 11.72 16.87 4.46
C ALA A 134 12.29 15.88 3.43
N GLN A 135 11.60 14.77 3.16
CA GLN A 135 11.99 13.77 2.18
C GLN A 135 11.68 14.16 0.72
N LYS A 136 11.03 15.31 0.50
CA LYS A 136 10.69 15.84 -0.83
C LYS A 136 10.01 14.80 -1.73
N PRO A 137 8.88 14.21 -1.30
CA PRO A 137 8.22 13.15 -2.04
C PRO A 137 7.68 13.66 -3.38
N THR A 138 7.82 12.83 -4.43
CA THR A 138 7.30 13.12 -5.76
C THR A 138 5.83 12.71 -5.85
N SER A 139 4.97 13.60 -6.34
CA SER A 139 3.55 13.26 -6.57
C SER A 139 3.41 12.23 -7.70
N ARG A 140 2.53 11.24 -7.49
CA ARG A 140 2.14 10.24 -8.46
C ARG A 140 0.63 10.25 -8.64
N GLU A 141 0.21 10.48 -9.86
CA GLU A 141 -1.20 10.40 -10.22
C GLU A 141 -1.58 8.94 -10.50
N VAL A 142 -2.75 8.54 -10.01
CA VAL A 142 -3.36 7.24 -10.29
C VAL A 142 -4.57 7.47 -11.18
N ALA A 143 -4.68 6.71 -12.26
CA ALA A 143 -5.80 6.85 -13.20
C ALA A 143 -7.14 6.67 -12.46
N SER A 144 -7.98 7.69 -12.50
CA SER A 144 -9.28 7.76 -11.79
C SER A 144 -10.44 7.12 -12.55
N THR A 145 -10.21 6.56 -13.74
CA THR A 145 -11.27 5.98 -14.58
C THR A 145 -11.72 4.62 -14.13
#